data_607aee404c97a104122b0bf34f52a5b4
#
_entry.id   607aee404c97a104122b0bf34f52a5b4
#
_cell.length_a   1.000
_cell.length_b   1.000
_cell.length_c   1.000
_cell.angle_alpha   90.00
_cell.angle_beta   90.00
_cell.angle_gamma   90.00
#
_symmetry.space_group_name_H-M   'P 1'
#
loop_
_entity.id
_entity.type
_entity.pdbx_description
1 polymer ?
#
loop_
_entity_poly.entity_id
_entity_poly.type
_entity_poly.pdbx_seq_one_letter_code
_entity_poly.pdbx_strand_id
1 'polypeptide(L)'
;MINVHYALQVCDAFSNSREHSERYCSNDRTLISKKCIKSFMESVKYVSKEKPEVLHTIKIFNDHSSDYLVSFVEDMVKQYSSENIIIEVESLSESGIMYSIGKCYEWLKENGKDLVYQVQDDYLFKDDAIFQMIDIFMQVFNDIETMPIVSPFNYPHYWNCKSYKYKSTPRMIVPGKNQYWIQCYDISCSFLTGHQQFVNNWDMIEYFLILDPTGGETGDLENISLNRILVDRQQLGLTPFNSLNLHMQSEFEKDPYTDWVSLWNKQDTENKIIIPDKALLNIGCGPNKLNFKSLSEFKEISFDADVAIKPDIVGDITNLDIIPTNSIDVFWASHVLEHIHTLQVMDVLKNMNRILKEDGLGIILVPNLKSLGKQISKGTIHEPVYVSPGGPITPMDMLYGGVHLSKDNDFMYHKTGFTPEYASLLLSELKINGYVNELEHSLFILITKKQLSEVCVDIDEVLKEYYTP
;
A
#
# COMPACT_ATOMS: atom_id res chain seq x y z
N MET A 1 -10.54 -29.98 -19.69
CA MET A 1 -9.43 -29.08 -19.23
C MET A 1 -9.85 -27.68 -19.61
N ILE A 2 -9.96 -26.79 -18.65
CA ILE A 2 -10.40 -25.42 -18.87
C ILE A 2 -9.15 -24.53 -18.84
N ASN A 3 -8.99 -23.64 -19.81
CA ASN A 3 -7.90 -22.68 -19.86
C ASN A 3 -8.43 -21.29 -19.48
N VAL A 4 -7.85 -20.69 -18.46
CA VAL A 4 -8.17 -19.33 -18.04
C VAL A 4 -6.98 -18.41 -18.33
N HIS A 5 -7.24 -17.35 -19.10
CA HIS A 5 -6.23 -16.37 -19.46
C HIS A 5 -6.49 -15.06 -18.69
N TYR A 6 -5.47 -14.58 -18.03
CA TYR A 6 -5.49 -13.35 -17.26
C TYR A 6 -4.52 -12.35 -17.88
N ALA A 7 -4.96 -11.12 -18.06
CA ALA A 7 -4.08 -10.00 -18.37
C ALA A 7 -4.04 -9.03 -17.20
N LEU A 8 -2.90 -8.97 -16.52
CA LEU A 8 -2.68 -8.13 -15.34
C LEU A 8 -1.91 -6.88 -15.73
N GLN A 9 -2.55 -5.73 -15.54
CA GLN A 9 -1.88 -4.44 -15.64
C GLN A 9 -1.15 -4.11 -14.34
N VAL A 10 0.10 -3.64 -14.43
CA VAL A 10 0.92 -3.26 -13.29
C VAL A 10 1.54 -1.89 -13.50
N CYS A 11 1.29 -0.96 -12.57
CA CYS A 11 1.86 0.39 -12.60
C CYS A 11 1.80 1.06 -11.22
N ASP A 12 2.94 1.48 -10.68
CA ASP A 12 3.02 2.30 -9.47
C ASP A 12 3.49 3.74 -9.73
N ALA A 13 3.83 4.07 -10.98
CA ALA A 13 4.37 5.37 -11.35
C ALA A 13 3.31 6.48 -11.52
N PHE A 14 2.04 6.13 -11.69
CA PHE A 14 0.98 7.14 -11.83
C PHE A 14 0.42 7.54 -10.47
N SER A 15 0.70 8.77 -10.05
CA SER A 15 -0.17 9.49 -9.14
C SER A 15 -1.45 9.81 -9.92
N ASN A 16 -2.55 9.14 -9.61
CA ASN A 16 -3.84 9.52 -10.16
C ASN A 16 -4.09 10.99 -9.84
N SER A 17 -4.45 11.77 -10.86
CA SER A 17 -4.85 13.18 -10.76
C SER A 17 -6.09 13.45 -9.87
N ARG A 18 -6.62 12.43 -9.22
CA ARG A 18 -7.57 12.52 -8.09
C ARG A 18 -6.79 12.55 -6.77
N GLU A 19 -5.97 13.58 -6.60
CA GLU A 19 -5.03 13.79 -5.50
C GLU A 19 -5.64 13.92 -4.09
N HIS A 20 -6.93 13.72 -3.89
CA HIS A 20 -7.59 14.03 -2.61
C HIS A 20 -8.49 12.93 -2.03
N SER A 21 -8.55 11.73 -2.58
CA SER A 21 -9.22 10.63 -1.90
C SER A 21 -8.20 9.78 -1.17
N GLU A 22 -8.26 9.78 0.16
CA GLU A 22 -7.54 8.81 0.98
C GLU A 22 -7.85 7.40 0.47
N ARG A 23 -6.82 6.68 0.07
CA ARG A 23 -6.96 5.28 -0.35
C ARG A 23 -7.18 4.40 0.87
N TYR A 24 -7.93 3.34 0.69
CA TYR A 24 -8.20 2.41 1.77
C TYR A 24 -6.92 1.65 2.16
N CYS A 25 -6.65 1.56 3.45
CA CYS A 25 -5.51 0.93 4.11
C CYS A 25 -4.13 1.58 3.89
N SER A 26 -3.85 2.22 2.79
CA SER A 26 -2.54 2.83 2.51
C SER A 26 -2.63 3.84 1.37
N ASN A 27 -1.80 4.87 1.42
CA ASN A 27 -1.57 5.79 0.31
C ASN A 27 -0.32 5.42 -0.51
N ASP A 28 0.47 4.46 -0.06
CA ASP A 28 1.62 3.94 -0.79
C ASP A 28 1.17 3.09 -1.98
N ARG A 29 1.31 3.62 -3.20
CA ARG A 29 0.89 2.96 -4.43
C ARG A 29 1.65 1.66 -4.68
N THR A 30 2.96 1.64 -4.43
CA THR A 30 3.79 0.45 -4.60
C THR A 30 3.38 -0.66 -3.64
N LEU A 31 3.10 -0.32 -2.37
CA LEU A 31 2.61 -1.28 -1.39
C LEU A 31 1.23 -1.83 -1.77
N ILE A 32 0.33 -0.97 -2.26
CA ILE A 32 -0.99 -1.39 -2.77
C ILE A 32 -0.81 -2.39 -3.90
N SER A 33 -0.03 -2.06 -4.93
CA SER A 33 0.21 -2.93 -6.08
C SER A 33 0.78 -4.28 -5.64
N LYS A 34 1.79 -4.30 -4.78
CA LYS A 34 2.39 -5.54 -4.27
C LYS A 34 1.37 -6.44 -3.57
N LYS A 35 0.60 -5.89 -2.63
CA LYS A 35 -0.38 -6.67 -1.86
C LYS A 35 -1.53 -7.15 -2.75
N CYS A 36 -2.00 -6.33 -3.66
CA CYS A 36 -3.05 -6.70 -4.61
C CYS A 36 -2.58 -7.78 -5.58
N ILE A 37 -1.39 -7.64 -6.19
CA ILE A 37 -0.79 -8.66 -7.06
C ILE A 37 -0.65 -9.99 -6.31
N LYS A 38 -0.11 -9.97 -5.09
CA LYS A 38 0.05 -11.18 -4.28
C LYS A 38 -1.29 -11.82 -3.98
N SER A 39 -2.31 -11.06 -3.58
CA SER A 39 -3.65 -11.57 -3.30
C SER A 39 -4.30 -12.23 -4.53
N PHE A 40 -4.09 -11.65 -5.71
CA PHE A 40 -4.52 -12.25 -6.98
C PHE A 40 -3.79 -13.58 -7.23
N MET A 41 -2.45 -13.63 -7.09
CA MET A 41 -1.67 -14.86 -7.28
C MET A 41 -2.09 -15.97 -6.30
N GLU A 42 -2.34 -15.62 -5.01
CA GLU A 42 -2.85 -16.61 -4.04
C GLU A 42 -4.23 -17.13 -4.44
N SER A 43 -5.10 -16.27 -4.97
CA SER A 43 -6.42 -16.68 -5.43
C SER A 43 -6.34 -17.62 -6.67
N VAL A 44 -5.43 -17.37 -7.60
CA VAL A 44 -5.17 -18.29 -8.73
C VAL A 44 -4.58 -19.61 -8.23
N LYS A 45 -3.63 -19.57 -7.32
CA LYS A 45 -3.03 -20.77 -6.71
C LYS A 45 -4.08 -21.60 -5.95
N TYR A 46 -5.05 -20.96 -5.30
CA TYR A 46 -6.17 -21.65 -4.67
C TYR A 46 -6.95 -22.47 -5.70
N VAL A 47 -7.28 -21.89 -6.87
CA VAL A 47 -7.95 -22.64 -7.95
C VAL A 47 -7.10 -23.81 -8.43
N SER A 48 -5.82 -23.59 -8.70
CA SER A 48 -4.90 -24.64 -9.16
C SER A 48 -4.83 -25.84 -8.20
N LYS A 49 -5.01 -25.59 -6.89
CA LYS A 49 -5.08 -26.64 -5.87
C LYS A 49 -6.44 -27.35 -5.85
N GLU A 50 -7.54 -26.62 -5.89
CA GLU A 50 -8.90 -27.17 -5.76
C GLU A 50 -9.43 -27.76 -7.08
N LYS A 51 -8.93 -27.28 -8.23
CA LYS A 51 -9.29 -27.73 -9.60
C LYS A 51 -8.02 -27.92 -10.46
N PRO A 52 -7.22 -28.96 -10.22
CA PRO A 52 -5.94 -29.14 -10.93
C PRO A 52 -6.08 -29.35 -12.44
N GLU A 53 -7.30 -29.60 -12.93
CA GLU A 53 -7.61 -29.68 -14.37
C GLU A 53 -7.74 -28.28 -15.03
N VAL A 54 -7.70 -27.18 -14.26
CA VAL A 54 -7.73 -25.80 -14.78
C VAL A 54 -6.30 -25.34 -15.05
N LEU A 55 -6.06 -24.87 -16.26
CA LEU A 55 -4.79 -24.26 -16.65
C LEU A 55 -4.91 -22.74 -16.61
N HIS A 56 -3.94 -22.10 -16.00
CA HIS A 56 -3.88 -20.65 -15.84
C HIS A 56 -2.72 -20.08 -16.66
N THR A 57 -3.01 -19.12 -17.53
CA THR A 57 -2.00 -18.31 -18.24
C THR A 57 -2.15 -16.87 -17.82
N ILE A 58 -1.13 -16.30 -17.20
CA ILE A 58 -1.12 -14.94 -16.70
C ILE A 58 -0.10 -14.14 -17.52
N LYS A 59 -0.56 -13.12 -18.22
CA LYS A 59 0.31 -12.13 -18.87
C LYS A 59 0.30 -10.85 -18.05
N ILE A 60 1.47 -10.45 -17.56
CA ILE A 60 1.66 -9.23 -16.79
C ILE A 60 2.20 -8.16 -17.74
N PHE A 61 1.49 -7.04 -17.84
CA PHE A 61 1.90 -5.86 -18.58
C PHE A 61 2.42 -4.80 -17.61
N ASN A 62 3.75 -4.59 -17.63
CA ASN A 62 4.42 -3.59 -16.82
C ASN A 62 4.42 -2.25 -17.54
N ASP A 63 3.65 -1.29 -17.01
CA ASP A 63 3.56 0.08 -17.52
C ASP A 63 4.49 1.01 -16.74
N HIS A 64 5.79 0.92 -17.01
CA HIS A 64 6.84 1.81 -16.45
C HIS A 64 6.86 1.85 -14.91
N SER A 65 6.63 0.71 -14.27
CA SER A 65 6.71 0.60 -12.83
C SER A 65 8.13 0.85 -12.31
N SER A 66 8.23 1.21 -11.02
CA SER A 66 9.51 1.33 -10.32
C SER A 66 10.29 0.01 -10.36
N ASP A 67 11.62 0.09 -10.32
CA ASP A 67 12.50 -1.08 -10.25
C ASP A 67 12.14 -2.00 -9.07
N TYR A 68 11.63 -1.40 -7.99
CA TYR A 68 11.22 -2.11 -6.78
C TYR A 68 9.96 -2.97 -7.02
N LEU A 69 8.98 -2.46 -7.76
CA LEU A 69 7.79 -3.24 -8.13
C LEU A 69 8.13 -4.29 -9.20
N VAL A 70 9.00 -3.96 -10.15
CA VAL A 70 9.49 -4.91 -11.17
C VAL A 70 10.17 -6.11 -10.51
N SER A 71 11.10 -5.87 -9.58
CA SER A 71 11.78 -6.95 -8.84
C SER A 71 10.80 -7.82 -8.05
N PHE A 72 9.79 -7.20 -7.42
CA PHE A 72 8.73 -7.94 -6.73
C PHE A 72 7.93 -8.83 -7.69
N VAL A 73 7.56 -8.31 -8.88
CA VAL A 73 6.84 -9.09 -9.90
C VAL A 73 7.68 -10.28 -10.36
N GLU A 74 8.98 -10.11 -10.58
CA GLU A 74 9.89 -11.20 -10.93
C GLU A 74 9.93 -12.30 -9.85
N ASP A 75 9.90 -11.93 -8.59
CA ASP A 75 9.85 -12.88 -7.49
C ASP A 75 8.48 -13.59 -7.42
N MET A 76 7.39 -12.90 -7.70
CA MET A 76 6.06 -13.53 -7.83
C MET A 76 6.03 -14.56 -8.98
N VAL A 77 6.64 -14.24 -10.12
CA VAL A 77 6.77 -15.20 -11.24
C VAL A 77 7.49 -16.48 -10.78
N LYS A 78 8.63 -16.36 -10.11
CA LYS A 78 9.39 -17.50 -9.59
C LYS A 78 8.59 -18.33 -8.57
N GLN A 79 7.85 -17.65 -7.69
CA GLN A 79 7.12 -18.28 -6.58
C GLN A 79 5.84 -19.01 -7.03
N TYR A 80 5.12 -18.47 -8.02
CA TYR A 80 3.80 -18.95 -8.40
C TYR A 80 3.76 -19.74 -9.70
N SER A 81 4.79 -19.67 -10.55
CA SER A 81 4.84 -20.50 -11.75
C SER A 81 4.88 -21.99 -11.40
N SER A 82 4.10 -22.78 -12.11
CA SER A 82 4.00 -24.23 -11.96
C SER A 82 3.54 -24.87 -13.28
N GLU A 83 3.37 -26.19 -13.30
CA GLU A 83 2.83 -26.90 -14.47
C GLU A 83 1.44 -26.39 -14.90
N ASN A 84 0.63 -25.92 -13.93
CA ASN A 84 -0.74 -25.44 -14.18
C ASN A 84 -0.86 -23.91 -14.16
N ILE A 85 0.22 -23.16 -13.84
CA ILE A 85 0.24 -21.70 -13.79
C ILE A 85 1.44 -21.20 -14.58
N ILE A 86 1.18 -20.67 -15.77
CA ILE A 86 2.18 -20.06 -16.65
C ILE A 86 2.11 -18.54 -16.48
N ILE A 87 3.24 -17.89 -16.18
CA ILE A 87 3.30 -16.44 -15.97
C ILE A 87 4.36 -15.84 -16.90
N GLU A 88 3.95 -14.85 -17.66
CA GLU A 88 4.81 -14.09 -18.56
C GLU A 88 4.75 -12.59 -18.20
N VAL A 89 5.86 -11.89 -18.35
CA VAL A 89 5.96 -10.45 -18.11
C VAL A 89 6.38 -9.73 -19.39
N GLU A 90 5.74 -8.61 -19.68
CA GLU A 90 6.06 -7.74 -20.79
C GLU A 90 6.12 -6.28 -20.33
N SER A 91 7.23 -5.59 -20.61
CA SER A 91 7.33 -4.15 -20.38
C SER A 91 6.79 -3.40 -21.58
N LEU A 92 5.88 -2.47 -21.35
CA LEU A 92 5.25 -1.68 -22.40
C LEU A 92 6.19 -0.60 -22.92
N SER A 93 6.09 -0.30 -24.21
CA SER A 93 6.90 0.74 -24.88
C SER A 93 6.35 2.16 -24.67
N GLU A 94 5.03 2.26 -24.43
CA GLU A 94 4.32 3.52 -24.17
C GLU A 94 3.63 3.43 -22.83
N SER A 95 3.40 4.59 -22.20
CA SER A 95 2.78 4.71 -20.88
C SER A 95 1.39 5.30 -20.98
N GLY A 96 0.49 4.87 -20.13
CA GLY A 96 -0.86 5.40 -20.00
C GLY A 96 -1.90 4.35 -19.64
N ILE A 97 -2.82 4.70 -18.76
CA ILE A 97 -3.79 3.77 -18.21
C ILE A 97 -4.66 3.10 -19.30
N MET A 98 -5.13 3.87 -20.26
CA MET A 98 -5.96 3.32 -21.36
C MET A 98 -5.13 2.55 -22.38
N TYR A 99 -3.85 2.92 -22.57
CA TYR A 99 -2.93 2.17 -23.41
C TYR A 99 -2.63 0.80 -22.79
N SER A 100 -2.30 0.74 -21.52
CA SER A 100 -1.97 -0.52 -20.84
C SER A 100 -3.20 -1.43 -20.69
N ILE A 101 -4.39 -0.89 -20.39
CA ILE A 101 -5.65 -1.65 -20.43
C ILE A 101 -5.91 -2.19 -21.86
N GLY A 102 -5.67 -1.37 -22.88
CA GLY A 102 -5.80 -1.77 -24.28
C GLY A 102 -4.92 -2.95 -24.63
N LYS A 103 -3.65 -2.94 -24.21
CA LYS A 103 -2.73 -4.09 -24.39
C LYS A 103 -3.20 -5.34 -23.68
N CYS A 104 -3.76 -5.21 -22.48
CA CYS A 104 -4.39 -6.34 -21.80
C CYS A 104 -5.55 -6.94 -22.61
N TYR A 105 -6.45 -6.12 -23.11
CA TYR A 105 -7.61 -6.59 -23.86
C TYR A 105 -7.25 -7.14 -25.24
N GLU A 106 -6.31 -6.50 -25.97
CA GLU A 106 -5.80 -7.00 -27.23
C GLU A 106 -5.21 -8.41 -27.07
N TRP A 107 -4.37 -8.58 -26.04
CA TRP A 107 -3.75 -9.89 -25.76
C TRP A 107 -4.79 -10.95 -25.39
N LEU A 108 -5.78 -10.61 -24.54
CA LEU A 108 -6.87 -11.54 -24.20
C LEU A 108 -7.70 -11.93 -25.42
N LYS A 109 -7.95 -11.00 -26.36
CA LYS A 109 -8.64 -11.28 -27.62
C LYS A 109 -7.88 -12.26 -28.50
N GLU A 110 -6.57 -12.07 -28.61
CA GLU A 110 -5.73 -12.84 -29.52
C GLU A 110 -5.32 -14.20 -28.96
N ASN A 111 -5.06 -14.27 -27.65
CA ASN A 111 -4.47 -15.46 -26.99
C ASN A 111 -5.43 -16.21 -26.09
N GLY A 112 -6.55 -15.62 -25.70
CA GLY A 112 -7.56 -16.24 -24.86
C GLY A 112 -8.09 -17.56 -25.43
N LYS A 113 -8.59 -18.45 -24.56
CA LYS A 113 -9.19 -19.73 -24.99
C LYS A 113 -10.60 -19.88 -24.42
N ASP A 114 -10.72 -20.52 -23.24
CA ASP A 114 -12.05 -20.78 -22.68
C ASP A 114 -12.59 -19.59 -21.90
N LEU A 115 -11.81 -19.11 -20.91
CA LEU A 115 -12.16 -17.96 -20.07
C LEU A 115 -11.08 -16.90 -20.15
N VAL A 116 -11.50 -15.64 -20.06
CA VAL A 116 -10.62 -14.47 -20.04
C VAL A 116 -10.98 -13.53 -18.89
N TYR A 117 -9.96 -12.91 -18.28
CA TYR A 117 -10.12 -11.96 -17.19
C TYR A 117 -9.05 -10.88 -17.23
N GLN A 118 -9.46 -9.61 -17.32
CA GLN A 118 -8.56 -8.46 -17.15
C GLN A 118 -8.49 -8.09 -15.67
N VAL A 119 -7.28 -7.91 -15.15
CA VAL A 119 -6.99 -7.62 -13.75
C VAL A 119 -6.17 -6.34 -13.64
N GLN A 120 -6.43 -5.54 -12.62
CA GLN A 120 -5.63 -4.37 -12.26
C GLN A 120 -4.91 -4.59 -10.93
N ASP A 121 -3.78 -3.95 -10.74
CA ASP A 121 -2.89 -4.12 -9.60
C ASP A 121 -3.32 -3.35 -8.32
N ASP A 122 -4.56 -2.84 -8.30
CA ASP A 122 -5.16 -2.18 -7.13
C ASP A 122 -6.46 -2.84 -6.65
N TYR A 123 -6.67 -4.10 -7.01
CA TYR A 123 -7.74 -4.94 -6.47
C TYR A 123 -7.20 -5.96 -5.48
N LEU A 124 -7.65 -5.86 -4.23
CA LEU A 124 -7.35 -6.83 -3.17
C LEU A 124 -8.34 -8.01 -3.24
N PHE A 125 -7.86 -9.22 -3.47
CA PHE A 125 -8.67 -10.43 -3.67
C PHE A 125 -8.82 -11.25 -2.38
N LYS A 126 -9.99 -11.87 -2.20
CA LYS A 126 -10.14 -13.02 -1.30
C LYS A 126 -9.42 -14.24 -1.88
N ASP A 127 -8.96 -15.14 -1.02
CA ASP A 127 -8.20 -16.33 -1.46
C ASP A 127 -8.98 -17.18 -2.47
N ASP A 128 -10.27 -17.32 -2.31
CA ASP A 128 -11.15 -18.14 -3.15
C ASP A 128 -11.91 -17.34 -4.22
N ALA A 129 -11.54 -16.08 -4.45
CA ALA A 129 -12.26 -15.17 -5.35
C ALA A 129 -12.36 -15.73 -6.77
N ILE A 130 -11.23 -16.08 -7.37
CA ILE A 130 -11.17 -16.61 -8.74
C ILE A 130 -11.90 -17.96 -8.83
N PHE A 131 -11.80 -18.79 -7.80
CA PHE A 131 -12.53 -20.05 -7.72
C PHE A 131 -14.04 -19.85 -7.80
N GLN A 132 -14.59 -18.92 -7.00
CA GLN A 132 -16.02 -18.63 -6.99
C GLN A 132 -16.51 -18.05 -8.33
N MET A 133 -15.70 -17.18 -8.97
CA MET A 133 -16.04 -16.62 -10.28
C MET A 133 -16.09 -17.68 -11.38
N ILE A 134 -15.11 -18.58 -11.42
CA ILE A 134 -15.10 -19.70 -12.38
C ILE A 134 -16.25 -20.67 -12.09
N ASP A 135 -16.52 -20.97 -10.82
CA ASP A 135 -17.56 -21.92 -10.42
C ASP A 135 -18.94 -21.43 -10.84
N ILE A 136 -19.29 -20.15 -10.57
CA ILE A 136 -20.59 -19.59 -10.99
C ILE A 136 -20.70 -19.49 -12.52
N PHE A 137 -19.61 -19.11 -13.21
CA PHE A 137 -19.60 -19.08 -14.68
C PHE A 137 -19.95 -20.45 -15.25
N MET A 138 -19.26 -21.50 -14.78
CA MET A 138 -19.46 -22.86 -15.26
C MET A 138 -20.84 -23.42 -14.89
N GLN A 139 -21.33 -23.08 -13.68
CA GLN A 139 -22.67 -23.46 -13.26
C GLN A 139 -23.73 -22.91 -14.23
N VAL A 140 -23.71 -21.59 -14.46
CA VAL A 140 -24.69 -20.93 -15.35
C VAL A 140 -24.57 -21.42 -16.78
N PHE A 141 -23.34 -21.58 -17.27
CA PHE A 141 -23.12 -22.11 -18.61
C PHE A 141 -23.70 -23.53 -18.79
N ASN A 142 -23.49 -24.40 -17.79
CA ASN A 142 -24.01 -25.75 -17.83
C ASN A 142 -25.54 -25.84 -17.67
N ASP A 143 -26.13 -24.95 -16.85
CA ASP A 143 -27.56 -25.00 -16.54
C ASP A 143 -28.43 -24.39 -17.64
N ILE A 144 -27.99 -23.32 -18.30
CA ILE A 144 -28.79 -22.58 -19.26
C ILE A 144 -28.06 -22.23 -20.58
N GLU A 145 -26.90 -22.83 -20.82
CA GLU A 145 -26.08 -22.63 -22.05
C GLU A 145 -25.78 -21.16 -22.36
N THR A 146 -25.73 -20.29 -21.29
CA THR A 146 -25.45 -18.88 -21.40
C THR A 146 -24.10 -18.58 -20.78
N MET A 147 -23.24 -17.87 -21.51
CA MET A 147 -21.98 -17.38 -20.98
C MET A 147 -22.23 -16.08 -20.19
N PRO A 148 -22.13 -16.06 -18.85
CA PRO A 148 -22.28 -14.83 -18.09
C PRO A 148 -21.03 -13.95 -18.19
N ILE A 149 -21.21 -12.67 -17.88
CA ILE A 149 -20.13 -11.77 -17.52
C ILE A 149 -20.12 -11.67 -16.00
N VAL A 150 -19.01 -12.10 -15.37
CA VAL A 150 -18.90 -12.18 -13.91
C VAL A 150 -18.04 -11.04 -13.39
N SER A 151 -18.65 -10.15 -12.64
CA SER A 151 -17.98 -9.08 -11.91
C SER A 151 -17.57 -9.59 -10.51
N PRO A 152 -16.37 -9.30 -10.02
CA PRO A 152 -15.91 -9.78 -8.70
C PRO A 152 -16.43 -8.96 -7.52
N PHE A 153 -17.04 -7.80 -7.75
CA PHE A 153 -17.39 -6.84 -6.71
C PHE A 153 -18.88 -6.47 -6.74
N ASN A 154 -19.40 -6.13 -5.57
CA ASN A 154 -20.75 -5.61 -5.37
C ASN A 154 -20.67 -4.32 -4.59
N TYR A 155 -20.47 -3.21 -5.27
CA TYR A 155 -20.29 -1.92 -4.62
C TYR A 155 -21.58 -1.40 -3.98
N PRO A 156 -21.55 -0.98 -2.71
CA PRO A 156 -22.74 -0.46 -2.01
C PRO A 156 -23.40 0.73 -2.73
N HIS A 157 -22.61 1.56 -3.41
CA HIS A 157 -23.16 2.71 -4.13
C HIS A 157 -24.02 2.32 -5.34
N TYR A 158 -23.82 1.15 -5.93
CA TYR A 158 -24.69 0.63 -6.99
C TYR A 158 -26.14 0.46 -6.52
N TRP A 159 -26.36 0.26 -5.23
CA TRP A 159 -27.68 0.09 -4.64
C TRP A 159 -28.28 1.38 -4.10
N ASN A 160 -27.44 2.34 -3.71
CA ASN A 160 -27.83 3.56 -3.00
C ASN A 160 -27.79 4.82 -3.89
N CYS A 161 -27.16 4.78 -5.05
CA CYS A 161 -27.02 5.93 -5.92
C CYS A 161 -28.36 6.34 -6.55
N LYS A 162 -28.74 7.61 -6.38
CA LYS A 162 -29.98 8.17 -6.96
C LYS A 162 -29.97 8.22 -8.49
N SER A 163 -28.78 8.33 -9.07
CA SER A 163 -28.57 8.43 -10.53
C SER A 163 -28.58 7.08 -11.25
N TYR A 164 -28.65 5.97 -10.53
CA TYR A 164 -28.56 4.65 -11.14
C TYR A 164 -29.79 4.32 -11.98
N LYS A 165 -29.61 4.29 -13.30
CA LYS A 165 -30.68 4.15 -14.31
C LYS A 165 -31.53 2.88 -14.14
N TYR A 166 -30.94 1.81 -13.59
CA TYR A 166 -31.57 0.49 -13.46
C TYR A 166 -31.89 0.09 -12.00
N LYS A 167 -31.94 1.07 -11.08
CA LYS A 167 -32.18 0.82 -9.65
C LYS A 167 -33.47 0.06 -9.35
N SER A 168 -34.53 0.30 -10.13
CA SER A 168 -35.85 -0.30 -9.97
C SER A 168 -36.06 -1.55 -10.87
N THR A 169 -35.07 -1.94 -11.66
CA THR A 169 -35.18 -3.11 -12.54
C THR A 169 -35.13 -4.39 -11.70
N PRO A 170 -36.10 -5.31 -11.85
CA PRO A 170 -36.05 -6.60 -11.19
C PRO A 170 -34.74 -7.33 -11.56
N ARG A 171 -34.13 -7.97 -10.56
CA ARG A 171 -32.87 -8.68 -10.72
C ARG A 171 -33.03 -10.15 -10.40
N MET A 172 -32.44 -10.99 -11.21
CA MET A 172 -32.35 -12.41 -10.95
C MET A 172 -31.34 -12.66 -9.82
N ILE A 173 -31.67 -13.60 -8.94
CA ILE A 173 -30.76 -14.10 -7.90
C ILE A 173 -30.43 -15.54 -8.29
N VAL A 174 -29.14 -15.83 -8.43
CA VAL A 174 -28.62 -17.14 -8.78
C VAL A 174 -27.95 -17.73 -7.56
N PRO A 175 -28.39 -18.88 -7.02
CA PRO A 175 -27.70 -19.55 -5.94
C PRO A 175 -26.41 -20.17 -6.50
N GLY A 176 -25.28 -19.66 -6.01
CA GLY A 176 -23.98 -20.26 -6.24
C GLY A 176 -23.60 -21.19 -5.09
N LYS A 177 -22.53 -21.93 -5.25
CA LYS A 177 -22.06 -22.93 -4.27
C LYS A 177 -21.66 -22.32 -2.92
N ASN A 178 -21.04 -21.15 -2.94
CA ASN A 178 -20.50 -20.50 -1.74
C ASN A 178 -21.33 -19.29 -1.30
N GLN A 179 -22.04 -18.65 -2.22
CA GLN A 179 -22.88 -17.48 -1.96
C GLN A 179 -23.93 -17.28 -3.05
N TYR A 180 -24.86 -16.36 -2.82
CA TYR A 180 -25.79 -15.90 -3.84
C TYR A 180 -25.11 -14.90 -4.79
N TRP A 181 -25.53 -14.96 -6.05
CA TRP A 181 -25.14 -14.03 -7.10
C TRP A 181 -26.35 -13.24 -7.57
N ILE A 182 -26.12 -12.02 -7.96
CA ILE A 182 -27.19 -11.10 -8.33
C ILE A 182 -26.94 -10.62 -9.75
N GLN A 183 -27.99 -10.62 -10.56
CA GLN A 183 -27.91 -10.01 -11.88
C GLN A 183 -27.51 -8.54 -11.76
N CYS A 184 -26.45 -8.14 -12.48
CA CYS A 184 -25.98 -6.75 -12.54
C CYS A 184 -26.14 -6.18 -13.96
N TYR A 185 -26.18 -4.86 -14.01
CA TYR A 185 -26.21 -4.07 -15.24
C TYR A 185 -25.02 -3.12 -15.31
N ASP A 186 -24.05 -3.36 -14.47
CA ASP A 186 -22.83 -2.59 -14.32
C ASP A 186 -21.62 -3.50 -14.13
N ILE A 187 -20.61 -3.26 -14.94
CA ILE A 187 -19.31 -3.92 -14.86
C ILE A 187 -18.23 -2.87 -15.01
N SER A 188 -17.15 -2.98 -14.27
CA SER A 188 -15.95 -2.19 -14.53
C SER A 188 -15.14 -2.82 -15.66
N CYS A 189 -13.98 -2.25 -15.95
CA CYS A 189 -13.04 -2.83 -16.90
C CYS A 189 -12.46 -4.19 -16.44
N SER A 190 -12.72 -4.62 -15.21
CA SER A 190 -12.22 -5.90 -14.62
C SER A 190 -13.36 -6.90 -14.46
N PHE A 191 -13.50 -7.83 -15.41
CA PHE A 191 -14.53 -8.87 -15.40
C PHE A 191 -14.04 -10.17 -16.03
N LEU A 192 -14.62 -11.30 -15.61
CA LEU A 192 -14.38 -12.62 -16.18
C LEU A 192 -15.53 -12.99 -17.13
N THR A 193 -15.20 -13.51 -18.30
CA THR A 193 -16.19 -14.03 -19.27
C THR A 193 -15.60 -15.10 -20.17
N GLY A 194 -16.44 -15.77 -20.99
CA GLY A 194 -15.98 -16.67 -22.03
C GLY A 194 -15.23 -15.93 -23.14
N HIS A 195 -14.13 -16.51 -23.63
CA HIS A 195 -13.32 -15.89 -24.67
C HIS A 195 -14.13 -15.57 -25.94
N GLN A 196 -14.97 -16.52 -26.41
CA GLN A 196 -15.82 -16.29 -27.58
C GLN A 196 -16.76 -15.10 -27.38
N GLN A 197 -17.32 -14.94 -26.18
CA GLN A 197 -18.20 -13.82 -25.86
C GLN A 197 -17.43 -12.51 -25.80
N PHE A 198 -16.21 -12.54 -25.25
CA PHE A 198 -15.31 -11.39 -25.23
C PHE A 198 -15.02 -10.90 -26.66
N VAL A 199 -14.66 -11.81 -27.56
CA VAL A 199 -14.43 -11.48 -28.99
C VAL A 199 -15.69 -10.95 -29.67
N ASN A 200 -16.86 -11.55 -29.40
CA ASN A 200 -18.13 -11.09 -29.97
C ASN A 200 -18.55 -9.68 -29.51
N ASN A 201 -17.99 -9.20 -28.40
CA ASN A 201 -18.26 -7.85 -27.88
C ASN A 201 -17.11 -6.87 -28.16
N TRP A 202 -16.17 -7.24 -29.01
CA TRP A 202 -14.95 -6.45 -29.22
C TRP A 202 -15.21 -5.00 -29.63
N ASP A 203 -16.23 -4.74 -30.43
CA ASP A 203 -16.61 -3.39 -30.85
C ASP A 203 -17.00 -2.48 -29.68
N MET A 204 -17.65 -3.00 -28.63
CA MET A 204 -17.95 -2.24 -27.41
C MET A 204 -16.72 -2.05 -26.54
N ILE A 205 -15.85 -3.06 -26.49
CA ILE A 205 -14.56 -3.00 -25.76
C ILE A 205 -13.64 -2.00 -26.47
N GLU A 206 -13.50 -2.08 -27.77
CA GLU A 206 -12.72 -1.14 -28.57
C GLU A 206 -13.25 0.30 -28.42
N TYR A 207 -14.57 0.47 -28.39
CA TYR A 207 -15.17 1.77 -28.12
C TYR A 207 -14.79 2.31 -26.75
N PHE A 208 -14.77 1.48 -25.70
CA PHE A 208 -14.28 1.85 -24.37
C PHE A 208 -12.83 2.35 -24.44
N LEU A 209 -11.95 1.65 -25.15
CA LEU A 209 -10.52 1.96 -25.23
C LEU A 209 -10.21 3.29 -25.95
N ILE A 210 -11.06 3.72 -26.88
CA ILE A 210 -10.88 4.98 -27.61
C ILE A 210 -11.50 6.18 -26.89
N LEU A 211 -12.27 5.96 -25.84
CA LEU A 211 -12.84 7.06 -25.05
C LEU A 211 -11.74 7.78 -24.29
N ASP A 212 -11.75 9.12 -24.35
CA ASP A 212 -10.77 9.93 -23.60
C ASP A 212 -11.09 9.91 -22.10
N PRO A 213 -10.21 9.37 -21.26
CA PRO A 213 -10.39 9.35 -19.81
C PRO A 213 -10.37 10.76 -19.19
N THR A 214 -9.83 11.77 -19.91
CA THR A 214 -9.79 13.17 -19.48
C THR A 214 -11.02 13.96 -19.92
N GLY A 215 -11.85 13.37 -20.76
CA GLY A 215 -13.01 14.00 -21.40
C GLY A 215 -14.15 14.32 -20.45
N GLY A 216 -13.99 15.35 -19.65
CA GLY A 216 -15.05 16.13 -19.00
C GLY A 216 -16.10 15.35 -18.21
N GLU A 217 -16.79 16.01 -17.36
CA GLU A 217 -17.91 15.74 -16.45
C GLU A 217 -18.74 14.43 -16.54
N THR A 218 -18.53 13.59 -17.54
CA THR A 218 -19.29 12.34 -17.73
C THR A 218 -18.65 11.11 -17.08
N GLY A 219 -17.63 11.24 -16.32
CA GLY A 219 -17.03 10.31 -15.34
C GLY A 219 -17.26 8.80 -15.37
N ASP A 220 -17.97 8.28 -16.34
CA ASP A 220 -18.55 6.95 -16.33
C ASP A 220 -18.41 6.31 -17.73
N LEU A 221 -17.13 6.11 -18.12
CA LEU A 221 -16.79 5.54 -19.43
C LEU A 221 -17.42 4.17 -19.63
N GLU A 222 -17.49 3.37 -18.58
CA GLU A 222 -18.08 2.05 -18.59
C GLU A 222 -19.58 2.11 -18.91
N ASN A 223 -20.32 3.10 -18.42
CA ASN A 223 -21.76 3.22 -18.65
C ASN A 223 -22.12 3.49 -20.10
N ILE A 224 -21.28 4.20 -20.82
CA ILE A 224 -21.53 4.52 -22.24
C ILE A 224 -20.94 3.48 -23.20
N SER A 225 -20.19 2.51 -22.67
CA SER A 225 -19.47 1.49 -23.44
C SER A 225 -19.71 0.07 -22.88
N LEU A 226 -18.91 -0.40 -21.94
CA LEU A 226 -18.91 -1.80 -21.45
C LEU A 226 -20.29 -2.23 -20.89
N ASN A 227 -20.97 -1.35 -20.13
CA ASN A 227 -22.26 -1.66 -19.54
C ASN A 227 -23.37 -1.84 -20.59
N ARG A 228 -23.19 -1.30 -21.78
CA ARG A 228 -24.10 -1.51 -22.89
C ARG A 228 -24.10 -2.94 -23.41
N ILE A 229 -23.03 -3.69 -23.16
CA ILE A 229 -23.00 -5.13 -23.44
C ILE A 229 -24.13 -5.84 -22.66
N LEU A 230 -24.31 -5.49 -21.39
CA LEU A 230 -25.35 -6.06 -20.54
C LEU A 230 -26.76 -5.60 -20.95
N VAL A 231 -26.89 -4.33 -21.32
CA VAL A 231 -28.17 -3.68 -21.58
C VAL A 231 -28.64 -3.87 -23.02
N ASP A 232 -27.82 -3.46 -24.00
CA ASP A 232 -28.22 -3.42 -25.41
C ASP A 232 -28.14 -4.82 -26.04
N ARG A 233 -27.18 -5.65 -25.62
CA ARG A 233 -27.05 -7.03 -26.09
C ARG A 233 -27.72 -8.07 -25.19
N GLN A 234 -28.35 -7.59 -24.09
CA GLN A 234 -29.08 -8.41 -23.13
C GLN A 234 -28.25 -9.59 -22.59
N GLN A 235 -26.94 -9.37 -22.41
CA GLN A 235 -26.07 -10.38 -21.84
C GLN A 235 -26.23 -10.44 -20.32
N LEU A 236 -26.12 -11.64 -19.76
CA LEU A 236 -26.23 -11.87 -18.33
C LEU A 236 -24.99 -11.39 -17.61
N GLY A 237 -25.10 -10.30 -16.85
CA GLY A 237 -24.09 -9.88 -15.88
C GLY A 237 -24.40 -10.43 -14.50
N LEU A 238 -23.40 -10.94 -13.78
CA LEU A 238 -23.50 -11.45 -12.42
C LEU A 238 -22.48 -10.77 -11.50
N THR A 239 -22.94 -10.38 -10.32
CA THR A 239 -22.10 -9.88 -9.23
C THR A 239 -22.36 -10.68 -7.96
N PRO A 240 -21.35 -10.96 -7.11
CA PRO A 240 -21.55 -11.71 -5.87
C PRO A 240 -22.36 -10.89 -4.87
N PHE A 241 -23.04 -11.55 -3.95
CA PHE A 241 -23.72 -10.86 -2.84
C PHE A 241 -22.71 -10.15 -1.93
N ASN A 242 -21.63 -10.85 -1.55
CA ASN A 242 -20.47 -10.27 -0.87
C ASN A 242 -19.30 -10.16 -1.85
N SER A 243 -18.71 -8.99 -1.98
CA SER A 243 -17.58 -8.75 -2.88
C SER A 243 -16.46 -9.77 -2.71
N LEU A 244 -15.89 -10.20 -3.81
CA LEU A 244 -14.75 -11.14 -3.85
C LEU A 244 -13.41 -10.42 -3.93
N ASN A 245 -13.43 -9.17 -4.37
CA ASN A 245 -12.29 -8.27 -4.31
C ASN A 245 -12.73 -6.87 -3.86
N LEU A 246 -11.75 -6.04 -3.52
CA LEU A 246 -11.94 -4.63 -3.17
C LEU A 246 -11.00 -3.77 -4.01
N HIS A 247 -11.55 -2.78 -4.70
CA HIS A 247 -10.78 -1.74 -5.35
C HIS A 247 -10.23 -0.78 -4.30
N MET A 248 -8.91 -0.64 -4.21
CA MET A 248 -8.23 0.08 -3.14
C MET A 248 -8.24 1.61 -3.30
N GLN A 249 -9.11 2.15 -4.13
CA GLN A 249 -9.21 3.59 -4.38
C GLN A 249 -9.91 4.35 -3.26
N SER A 250 -10.95 3.79 -2.65
CA SER A 250 -11.69 4.49 -1.62
C SER A 250 -12.39 3.57 -0.63
N GLU A 251 -12.59 4.09 0.60
CA GLU A 251 -13.32 3.38 1.64
C GLU A 251 -14.80 3.14 1.28
N PHE A 252 -15.37 3.95 0.38
CA PHE A 252 -16.77 3.86 -0.03
C PHE A 252 -17.09 2.62 -0.87
N GLU A 253 -16.08 1.95 -1.41
CA GLU A 253 -16.25 0.77 -2.28
C GLU A 253 -16.25 -0.56 -1.51
N LYS A 254 -15.92 -0.54 -0.22
CA LYS A 254 -15.92 -1.75 0.60
C LYS A 254 -17.33 -2.24 0.91
N ASP A 255 -17.57 -3.52 0.76
CA ASP A 255 -18.74 -4.14 1.38
C ASP A 255 -18.55 -4.22 2.91
N PRO A 256 -19.62 -3.99 3.70
CA PRO A 256 -19.49 -3.91 5.16
C PRO A 256 -19.35 -5.28 5.84
N TYR A 257 -19.45 -6.38 5.10
CA TYR A 257 -19.50 -7.74 5.65
C TYR A 257 -18.16 -8.46 5.58
N THR A 258 -17.17 -7.89 4.91
CA THR A 258 -15.83 -8.46 4.74
C THR A 258 -14.81 -7.67 5.55
N ASP A 259 -14.01 -8.36 6.35
CA ASP A 259 -12.86 -7.75 7.04
C ASP A 259 -11.69 -7.59 6.06
N TRP A 260 -11.74 -6.51 5.28
CA TRP A 260 -10.74 -6.17 4.28
C TRP A 260 -9.39 -5.79 4.92
N VAL A 261 -9.39 -5.26 6.14
CA VAL A 261 -8.16 -4.91 6.87
C VAL A 261 -7.37 -6.17 7.21
N SER A 262 -8.04 -7.20 7.71
CA SER A 262 -7.38 -8.49 7.97
C SER A 262 -6.87 -9.15 6.69
N LEU A 263 -7.61 -9.06 5.58
CA LEU A 263 -7.15 -9.56 4.29
C LEU A 263 -5.94 -8.77 3.76
N TRP A 264 -5.94 -7.46 3.92
CA TRP A 264 -4.80 -6.61 3.60
C TRP A 264 -3.55 -6.97 4.41
N ASN A 265 -3.70 -7.13 5.72
CA ASN A 265 -2.60 -7.47 6.62
C ASN A 265 -2.06 -8.89 6.37
N LYS A 266 -2.93 -9.83 5.93
CA LYS A 266 -2.52 -11.17 5.51
C LYS A 266 -1.59 -11.15 4.30
N GLN A 267 -1.72 -10.16 3.42
CA GLN A 267 -0.87 -10.00 2.24
C GLN A 267 0.46 -9.34 2.62
N ASP A 268 1.20 -9.95 3.56
CA ASP A 268 2.56 -9.53 3.82
C ASP A 268 3.39 -9.75 2.55
N THR A 269 3.74 -8.65 1.87
CA THR A 269 4.47 -8.67 0.60
C THR A 269 5.95 -8.45 0.79
N GLU A 270 6.34 -8.20 2.00
CA GLU A 270 7.72 -7.94 2.31
C GLU A 270 8.43 -9.24 2.63
N ASN A 271 9.64 -9.39 2.12
CA ASN A 271 10.57 -10.34 2.68
C ASN A 271 10.51 -10.18 4.18
N LYS A 272 10.18 -11.22 4.93
CA LYS A 272 10.27 -11.17 6.39
C LYS A 272 11.60 -10.54 6.72
N ILE A 273 11.53 -9.29 7.20
CA ILE A 273 12.75 -8.64 7.66
C ILE A 273 13.31 -9.56 8.73
N ILE A 274 14.46 -10.13 8.47
CA ILE A 274 15.15 -10.95 9.47
C ILE A 274 15.67 -9.97 10.49
N ILE A 275 14.86 -9.74 11.53
CA ILE A 275 15.29 -8.97 12.68
C ILE A 275 16.31 -9.84 13.43
N PRO A 276 17.55 -9.37 13.60
CA PRO A 276 18.57 -10.11 14.36
C PRO A 276 18.15 -10.21 15.84
N ASP A 277 18.70 -11.20 16.55
CA ASP A 277 18.39 -11.42 17.97
C ASP A 277 18.66 -10.18 18.83
N LYS A 278 19.71 -9.41 18.50
CA LYS A 278 20.04 -8.11 19.05
C LYS A 278 19.94 -7.07 17.94
N ALA A 279 18.86 -6.30 17.92
CA ALA A 279 18.50 -5.38 16.86
C ALA A 279 18.54 -3.91 17.30
N LEU A 280 19.28 -3.08 16.55
CA LEU A 280 19.26 -1.63 16.63
C LEU A 280 18.60 -1.08 15.35
N LEU A 281 17.42 -0.50 15.47
CA LEU A 281 16.73 0.13 14.35
C LEU A 281 17.08 1.62 14.28
N ASN A 282 17.79 2.03 13.22
CA ASN A 282 18.14 3.43 12.95
C ASN A 282 17.09 4.05 12.03
N ILE A 283 16.14 4.80 12.61
CA ILE A 283 15.00 5.39 11.92
C ILE A 283 15.38 6.78 11.40
N GLY A 284 15.14 7.03 10.09
CA GLY A 284 15.63 8.23 9.42
C GLY A 284 17.16 8.26 9.40
N CYS A 285 17.74 7.13 9.00
CA CYS A 285 19.18 6.90 9.15
C CYS A 285 20.04 7.87 8.34
N GLY A 286 19.49 8.47 7.26
CA GLY A 286 20.28 9.25 6.34
C GLY A 286 21.46 8.43 5.79
N PRO A 287 22.50 9.10 5.25
CA PRO A 287 23.64 8.41 4.65
C PRO A 287 24.64 7.83 5.68
N ASN A 288 24.46 8.09 6.97
CA ASN A 288 25.44 7.79 8.00
C ASN A 288 24.99 6.61 8.88
N LYS A 289 25.93 5.69 9.18
CA LYS A 289 25.73 4.65 10.19
C LYS A 289 25.96 5.19 11.59
N LEU A 290 25.25 4.61 12.54
CA LEU A 290 25.49 4.89 13.96
C LEU A 290 26.83 4.27 14.40
N ASN A 291 27.58 5.04 15.14
CA ASN A 291 28.91 4.62 15.61
C ASN A 291 29.05 4.77 17.12
N PHE A 292 28.10 4.19 17.86
CA PHE A 292 28.14 4.12 19.33
C PHE A 292 28.77 2.82 19.78
N LYS A 293 29.84 2.88 20.58
CA LYS A 293 30.49 1.71 21.16
C LYS A 293 29.55 0.98 22.13
N SER A 294 28.79 1.74 22.91
CA SER A 294 27.77 1.24 23.84
C SER A 294 26.64 0.45 23.16
N LEU A 295 26.44 0.64 21.85
CA LEU A 295 25.44 -0.08 21.04
C LEU A 295 26.07 -1.11 20.10
N SER A 296 27.39 -1.35 20.19
CA SER A 296 28.13 -2.21 19.24
C SER A 296 27.75 -3.69 19.28
N GLU A 297 27.06 -4.14 20.33
CA GLU A 297 26.54 -5.51 20.42
C GLU A 297 25.24 -5.72 19.62
N PHE A 298 24.56 -4.65 19.24
CA PHE A 298 23.34 -4.68 18.43
C PHE A 298 23.67 -4.55 16.95
N LYS A 299 23.02 -5.35 16.13
CA LYS A 299 23.14 -5.24 14.69
C LYS A 299 22.22 -4.11 14.19
N GLU A 300 22.83 -3.10 13.60
CA GLU A 300 22.09 -1.98 13.01
C GLU A 300 21.27 -2.44 11.81
N ILE A 301 20.00 -1.99 11.77
CA ILE A 301 19.07 -2.03 10.64
C ILE A 301 18.77 -0.58 10.31
N SER A 302 19.15 -0.15 9.12
CA SER A 302 18.88 1.19 8.62
C SER A 302 17.48 1.29 8.04
N PHE A 303 16.72 2.32 8.43
CA PHE A 303 15.36 2.59 7.97
C PHE A 303 15.26 4.05 7.53
N ASP A 304 14.85 4.29 6.27
CA ASP A 304 14.68 5.65 5.73
C ASP A 304 13.61 5.67 4.64
N ALA A 305 12.96 6.82 4.47
CA ALA A 305 11.99 7.03 3.40
C ALA A 305 12.66 7.32 2.04
N ASP A 306 13.89 7.81 2.05
CA ASP A 306 14.63 8.13 0.82
C ASP A 306 15.35 6.89 0.27
N VAL A 307 14.83 6.39 -0.86
CA VAL A 307 15.41 5.26 -1.61
C VAL A 307 16.86 5.51 -2.02
N ALA A 308 17.25 6.79 -2.25
CA ALA A 308 18.60 7.14 -2.66
C ALA A 308 19.65 6.86 -1.59
N ILE A 309 19.25 6.80 -0.32
CA ILE A 309 20.08 6.43 0.83
C ILE A 309 20.44 4.94 0.79
N LYS A 310 19.63 4.10 0.13
CA LYS A 310 19.75 2.63 0.10
C LYS A 310 19.78 2.03 1.51
N PRO A 311 18.79 2.33 2.36
CA PRO A 311 18.71 1.72 3.68
C PRO A 311 18.39 0.23 3.57
N ASP A 312 18.54 -0.53 4.66
CA ASP A 312 18.11 -1.93 4.72
C ASP A 312 16.59 -2.05 4.56
N ILE A 313 15.85 -1.04 5.04
CA ILE A 313 14.39 -0.94 4.93
C ILE A 313 14.05 0.45 4.38
N VAL A 314 13.44 0.49 3.21
CA VAL A 314 12.81 1.71 2.69
C VAL A 314 11.40 1.81 3.26
N GLY A 315 11.08 2.88 3.97
CA GLY A 315 9.76 3.03 4.59
C GLY A 315 9.55 4.41 5.23
N ASP A 316 8.28 4.79 5.35
CA ASP A 316 7.86 5.99 6.06
C ASP A 316 7.63 5.66 7.55
N ILE A 317 8.15 6.50 8.45
CA ILE A 317 7.98 6.34 9.90
C ILE A 317 6.51 6.34 10.34
N THR A 318 5.61 6.90 9.53
CA THR A 318 4.17 6.87 9.77
C THR A 318 3.57 5.47 9.60
N ASN A 319 4.31 4.54 8.97
CA ASN A 319 3.93 3.16 8.79
C ASN A 319 5.07 2.20 9.20
N LEU A 320 5.11 1.81 10.47
CA LEU A 320 6.06 0.84 11.00
C LEU A 320 5.49 -0.60 11.04
N ASP A 321 4.41 -0.90 10.32
CA ASP A 321 3.75 -2.22 10.36
C ASP A 321 4.65 -3.35 9.84
N ILE A 322 5.59 -3.02 8.97
CA ILE A 322 6.63 -3.91 8.49
C ILE A 322 7.54 -4.46 9.61
N ILE A 323 7.70 -3.70 10.70
CA ILE A 323 8.50 -4.10 11.86
C ILE A 323 7.60 -4.89 12.83
N PRO A 324 7.92 -6.16 13.14
CA PRO A 324 7.10 -6.97 14.04
C PRO A 324 7.00 -6.36 15.44
N THR A 325 5.89 -6.62 16.13
CA THR A 325 5.70 -6.25 17.53
C THR A 325 6.75 -6.96 18.41
N ASN A 326 7.29 -6.27 19.42
CA ASN A 326 8.29 -6.81 20.36
C ASN A 326 9.54 -7.41 19.68
N SER A 327 10.07 -6.75 18.66
CA SER A 327 11.19 -7.28 17.87
C SER A 327 12.48 -6.48 17.97
N ILE A 328 12.41 -5.22 18.40
CA ILE A 328 13.54 -4.28 18.41
C ILE A 328 14.05 -4.09 19.85
N ASP A 329 15.35 -4.28 20.06
CA ASP A 329 15.99 -4.03 21.36
C ASP A 329 16.23 -2.55 21.57
N VAL A 330 16.76 -1.87 20.56
CA VAL A 330 17.02 -0.43 20.60
C VAL A 330 16.54 0.20 19.30
N PHE A 331 15.85 1.33 19.37
CA PHE A 331 15.74 2.19 18.21
C PHE A 331 16.35 3.57 18.47
N TRP A 332 16.88 4.15 17.40
CA TRP A 332 17.43 5.50 17.36
C TRP A 332 16.69 6.29 16.29
N ALA A 333 16.06 7.40 16.68
CA ALA A 333 15.34 8.30 15.76
C ALA A 333 15.81 9.74 16.02
N SER A 334 16.76 10.21 15.23
CA SER A 334 17.37 11.53 15.41
C SER A 334 16.90 12.48 14.32
N HIS A 335 16.19 13.52 14.72
CA HIS A 335 15.69 14.56 13.80
C HIS A 335 14.81 13.98 12.69
N VAL A 336 13.80 13.22 13.09
CA VAL A 336 12.81 12.57 12.19
C VAL A 336 11.38 12.96 12.57
N LEU A 337 11.07 12.96 13.87
CA LEU A 337 9.69 13.09 14.34
C LEU A 337 9.11 14.49 14.05
N GLU A 338 9.95 15.50 13.94
CA GLU A 338 9.57 16.87 13.55
C GLU A 338 9.12 16.99 12.08
N HIS A 339 9.49 16.03 11.23
CA HIS A 339 9.14 16.02 9.80
C HIS A 339 7.75 15.44 9.50
N ILE A 340 7.07 14.86 10.49
CA ILE A 340 5.70 14.35 10.34
C ILE A 340 4.66 15.36 10.84
N HIS A 341 3.43 15.23 10.32
CA HIS A 341 2.34 16.10 10.77
C HIS A 341 1.97 15.86 12.22
N THR A 342 1.64 16.91 12.97
CA THR A 342 1.27 16.86 14.38
C THR A 342 0.17 15.82 14.67
N LEU A 343 -0.80 15.65 13.77
CA LEU A 343 -1.89 14.68 13.92
C LEU A 343 -1.42 13.21 13.86
N GLN A 344 -0.27 12.93 13.26
CA GLN A 344 0.29 11.59 13.10
C GLN A 344 1.24 11.20 14.23
N VAL A 345 1.76 12.17 14.99
CA VAL A 345 2.78 11.94 16.02
C VAL A 345 2.36 10.90 17.06
N MET A 346 1.11 10.97 17.51
CA MET A 346 0.61 10.01 18.51
C MET A 346 0.60 8.57 17.99
N ASP A 347 0.21 8.35 16.75
CA ASP A 347 0.17 7.00 16.16
C ASP A 347 1.57 6.49 15.86
N VAL A 348 2.50 7.36 15.45
CA VAL A 348 3.91 7.00 15.31
C VAL A 348 4.50 6.59 16.65
N LEU A 349 4.30 7.37 17.72
CA LEU A 349 4.80 7.00 19.05
C LEU A 349 4.21 5.69 19.58
N LYS A 350 2.92 5.40 19.32
CA LYS A 350 2.32 4.10 19.64
C LYS A 350 3.04 2.96 18.89
N ASN A 351 3.30 3.13 17.60
CA ASN A 351 3.99 2.14 16.78
C ASN A 351 5.45 1.97 17.18
N MET A 352 6.15 3.06 17.50
CA MET A 352 7.49 3.00 18.07
C MET A 352 7.52 2.20 19.37
N ASN A 353 6.57 2.43 20.28
CA ASN A 353 6.46 1.63 21.50
C ASN A 353 6.07 0.17 21.24
N ARG A 354 5.23 -0.09 20.21
CA ARG A 354 4.80 -1.45 19.83
C ARG A 354 5.97 -2.31 19.38
N ILE A 355 6.88 -1.78 18.57
CA ILE A 355 8.00 -2.53 18.01
C ILE A 355 9.08 -2.87 19.05
N LEU A 356 9.22 -2.11 20.14
CA LEU A 356 10.19 -2.38 21.20
C LEU A 356 9.91 -3.70 21.89
N LYS A 357 10.97 -4.42 22.24
CA LYS A 357 10.94 -5.54 23.19
C LYS A 357 10.57 -5.05 24.59
N GLU A 358 10.26 -5.97 25.50
CA GLU A 358 9.86 -5.63 26.87
C GLU A 358 10.94 -4.88 27.66
N ASP A 359 12.20 -5.20 27.43
CA ASP A 359 13.38 -4.55 27.98
C ASP A 359 14.07 -3.59 26.98
N GLY A 360 13.38 -3.28 25.88
CA GLY A 360 13.89 -2.43 24.81
C GLY A 360 13.92 -0.95 25.20
N LEU A 361 14.78 -0.20 24.51
CA LEU A 361 14.97 1.23 24.67
C LEU A 361 14.76 1.97 23.35
N GLY A 362 13.84 2.92 23.35
CA GLY A 362 13.68 3.89 22.25
C GLY A 362 14.34 5.22 22.59
N ILE A 363 15.11 5.74 21.63
CA ILE A 363 15.83 7.01 21.76
C ILE A 363 15.39 7.92 20.63
N ILE A 364 14.81 9.09 20.99
CA ILE A 364 14.31 10.07 20.03
C ILE A 364 14.95 11.42 20.33
N LEU A 365 15.50 12.07 19.31
CA LEU A 365 15.99 13.44 19.39
C LEU A 365 15.15 14.33 18.46
N VAL A 366 14.73 15.47 18.97
CA VAL A 366 13.99 16.49 18.22
C VAL A 366 14.44 17.90 18.63
N PRO A 367 14.29 18.94 17.79
CA PRO A 367 14.60 20.31 18.18
C PRO A 367 13.80 20.78 19.40
N ASN A 368 14.47 21.49 20.32
CA ASN A 368 13.84 22.06 21.51
C ASN A 368 13.26 23.44 21.22
N LEU A 369 11.97 23.53 20.94
CA LEU A 369 11.31 24.82 20.66
C LEU A 369 11.37 25.82 21.83
N LYS A 370 11.48 25.34 23.06
CA LYS A 370 11.63 26.23 24.23
C LYS A 370 12.97 26.97 24.24
N SER A 371 14.04 26.24 23.89
CA SER A 371 15.37 26.85 23.70
C SER A 371 15.40 27.77 22.48
N LEU A 372 14.80 27.30 21.39
CA LEU A 372 14.67 28.04 20.16
C LEU A 372 13.94 29.39 20.36
N GLY A 373 12.83 29.36 21.11
CA GLY A 373 12.08 30.57 21.47
C GLY A 373 12.92 31.60 22.20
N LYS A 374 13.86 31.17 23.06
CA LYS A 374 14.83 32.06 23.72
C LYS A 374 15.79 32.71 22.73
N GLN A 375 16.27 31.98 21.73
CA GLN A 375 17.17 32.53 20.70
C GLN A 375 16.43 33.54 19.81
N ILE A 376 15.22 33.20 19.40
CA ILE A 376 14.37 34.11 18.61
C ILE A 376 14.11 35.41 19.36
N SER A 377 13.82 35.34 20.67
CA SER A 377 13.55 36.50 21.50
C SER A 377 14.78 37.42 21.67
N LYS A 378 15.98 36.88 21.51
CA LYS A 378 17.24 37.65 21.52
C LYS A 378 17.56 38.27 20.15
N GLY A 379 16.82 37.98 19.12
CA GLY A 379 17.05 38.46 17.75
C GLY A 379 18.15 37.72 16.97
N THR A 380 18.59 36.56 17.45
CA THR A 380 19.69 35.77 16.86
C THR A 380 19.22 34.64 15.95
N ILE A 381 18.07 34.80 15.33
CA ILE A 381 17.41 33.72 14.56
C ILE A 381 18.23 33.19 13.36
N HIS A 382 19.12 34.00 12.82
CA HIS A 382 20.00 33.65 11.70
C HIS A 382 21.45 33.36 12.11
N GLU A 383 21.77 33.42 13.38
CA GLU A 383 23.12 33.14 13.89
C GLU A 383 23.22 31.60 14.13
N PRO A 384 24.27 30.94 13.61
CA PRO A 384 24.44 29.52 13.86
C PRO A 384 24.53 29.18 15.35
N VAL A 385 23.79 28.17 15.79
CA VAL A 385 23.81 27.66 17.17
C VAL A 385 24.76 26.51 17.36
N TYR A 386 24.94 25.73 16.29
CA TYR A 386 25.94 24.66 16.21
C TYR A 386 26.28 24.35 14.76
N VAL A 387 27.28 23.48 14.54
CA VAL A 387 27.67 22.99 13.20
C VAL A 387 27.38 21.47 13.14
N SER A 388 26.51 21.09 12.21
CA SER A 388 26.23 19.69 11.88
C SER A 388 27.16 19.19 10.76
N PRO A 389 27.19 17.88 10.45
CA PRO A 389 27.87 17.36 9.25
C PRO A 389 27.38 18.01 7.95
N GLY A 390 26.14 18.48 7.91
CA GLY A 390 25.54 19.21 6.77
C GLY A 390 25.86 20.69 6.72
N GLY A 391 26.57 21.22 7.73
CA GLY A 391 26.93 22.66 7.84
C GLY A 391 26.37 23.36 9.08
N PRO A 392 26.54 24.70 9.14
CA PRO A 392 26.01 25.50 10.24
C PRO A 392 24.49 25.43 10.33
N ILE A 393 23.97 25.24 11.54
CA ILE A 393 22.52 25.17 11.82
C ILE A 393 22.10 26.42 12.58
N THR A 394 21.13 27.13 12.04
CA THR A 394 20.54 28.33 12.64
C THR A 394 19.22 28.00 13.36
N PRO A 395 18.73 28.89 14.27
CA PRO A 395 17.37 28.75 14.80
C PRO A 395 16.28 28.68 13.73
N MET A 396 16.47 29.31 12.57
CA MET A 396 15.57 29.26 11.45
C MET A 396 15.51 27.84 10.85
N ASP A 397 16.67 27.18 10.68
CA ASP A 397 16.74 25.80 10.18
C ASP A 397 16.10 24.83 11.18
N MET A 398 16.27 25.04 12.47
CA MET A 398 15.63 24.25 13.52
C MET A 398 14.12 24.42 13.57
N LEU A 399 13.59 25.58 13.15
CA LEU A 399 12.15 25.86 13.15
C LEU A 399 11.45 25.32 11.91
N TYR A 400 12.06 25.48 10.74
CA TYR A 400 11.44 25.17 9.46
C TYR A 400 12.05 23.96 8.73
N GLY A 401 13.17 23.45 9.22
CA GLY A 401 13.95 22.41 8.56
C GLY A 401 15.04 22.96 7.63
N GLY A 402 15.94 22.09 7.23
CA GLY A 402 17.05 22.43 6.32
C GLY A 402 16.60 22.65 4.87
N VAL A 403 15.67 23.55 4.63
CA VAL A 403 15.02 23.81 3.34
C VAL A 403 16.02 24.09 2.21
N HIS A 404 17.17 24.68 2.54
CA HIS A 404 18.25 24.98 1.59
C HIS A 404 19.01 23.72 1.13
N LEU A 405 18.87 22.62 1.85
CA LEU A 405 19.48 21.31 1.51
C LEU A 405 18.58 20.45 0.60
N SER A 406 17.32 20.83 0.43
CA SER A 406 16.31 20.06 -0.28
C SER A 406 15.68 20.90 -1.38
N LYS A 407 16.23 20.83 -2.60
CA LYS A 407 15.70 21.61 -3.72
C LYS A 407 14.37 21.08 -4.27
N ASP A 408 14.03 19.82 -3.99
CA ASP A 408 12.86 19.14 -4.61
C ASP A 408 12.17 18.13 -3.68
N ASN A 409 12.31 18.25 -2.34
CA ASN A 409 11.85 17.21 -1.44
C ASN A 409 11.23 17.78 -0.15
N ASP A 410 9.93 17.56 0.05
CA ASP A 410 9.16 17.99 1.23
C ASP A 410 9.55 17.27 2.54
N PHE A 411 10.43 16.27 2.50
CA PHE A 411 10.88 15.55 3.70
C PHE A 411 11.70 16.41 4.66
N MET A 412 12.33 17.50 4.19
CA MET A 412 13.17 18.34 5.01
C MET A 412 12.43 19.45 5.79
N TYR A 413 11.12 19.63 5.55
CA TYR A 413 10.31 20.60 6.28
C TYR A 413 9.90 20.09 7.66
N HIS A 414 10.06 20.91 8.70
CA HIS A 414 9.50 20.62 10.01
C HIS A 414 8.00 20.94 10.04
N LYS A 415 7.19 19.94 10.31
CA LYS A 415 5.73 20.00 10.34
C LYS A 415 5.18 19.97 11.78
N THR A 416 6.04 19.59 12.74
CA THR A 416 5.72 19.52 14.16
C THR A 416 6.87 20.06 14.98
N GLY A 417 6.55 20.76 16.07
CA GLY A 417 7.54 21.24 17.01
C GLY A 417 7.32 20.71 18.43
N PHE A 418 8.42 20.50 19.17
CA PHE A 418 8.38 19.88 20.48
C PHE A 418 8.93 20.82 21.55
N THR A 419 8.21 20.87 22.69
CA THR A 419 8.72 21.39 23.97
C THR A 419 8.78 20.23 24.98
N PRO A 420 9.54 20.35 26.08
CA PRO A 420 9.56 19.29 27.10
C PRO A 420 8.16 18.96 27.64
N GLU A 421 7.35 19.99 27.84
CA GLU A 421 5.99 19.87 28.35
C GLU A 421 5.09 19.12 27.37
N TYR A 422 5.18 19.45 26.06
CA TYR A 422 4.39 18.79 25.01
C TYR A 422 4.81 17.33 24.83
N ALA A 423 6.12 17.05 24.77
CA ALA A 423 6.62 15.68 24.66
C ALA A 423 6.17 14.83 25.88
N SER A 424 6.25 15.37 27.10
CA SER A 424 5.80 14.69 28.30
C SER A 424 4.28 14.45 28.30
N LEU A 425 3.49 15.39 27.80
CA LEU A 425 2.05 15.27 27.66
C LEU A 425 1.70 14.11 26.70
N LEU A 426 2.34 14.04 25.52
CA LEU A 426 2.13 12.97 24.54
C LEU A 426 2.40 11.58 25.15
N LEU A 427 3.52 11.40 25.85
CA LEU A 427 3.85 10.14 26.51
C LEU A 427 2.80 9.76 27.56
N SER A 428 2.34 10.76 28.35
CA SER A 428 1.33 10.56 29.38
C SER A 428 -0.03 10.15 28.80
N GLU A 429 -0.50 10.86 27.76
CA GLU A 429 -1.77 10.56 27.11
C GLU A 429 -1.78 9.15 26.48
N LEU A 430 -0.65 8.75 25.90
CA LEU A 430 -0.46 7.44 25.30
C LEU A 430 -0.18 6.34 26.33
N LYS A 431 0.02 6.69 27.61
CA LYS A 431 0.45 5.78 28.68
C LYS A 431 1.75 5.04 28.31
N ILE A 432 2.64 5.71 27.60
CA ILE A 432 3.97 5.22 27.27
C ILE A 432 4.90 5.60 28.43
N ASN A 433 5.60 4.61 28.96
CA ASN A 433 6.62 4.86 29.96
C ASN A 433 7.84 5.50 29.25
N GLY A 434 8.22 6.68 29.67
CA GLY A 434 9.31 7.42 29.01
C GLY A 434 9.76 8.64 29.81
N TYR A 435 10.86 9.21 29.36
CA TYR A 435 11.53 10.34 30.03
C TYR A 435 11.91 11.38 28.98
N VAL A 436 11.75 12.65 29.36
CA VAL A 436 12.11 13.78 28.50
C VAL A 436 13.22 14.55 29.20
N ASN A 437 14.37 14.68 28.55
CA ASN A 437 15.51 15.45 29.03
C ASN A 437 15.77 16.63 28.09
N GLU A 438 15.98 17.84 28.68
CA GLU A 438 16.31 19.05 27.91
C GLU A 438 17.81 19.11 27.65
N LEU A 439 18.18 19.12 26.38
CA LEU A 439 19.51 19.53 25.92
C LEU A 439 19.48 21.00 25.49
N GLU A 440 20.62 21.60 25.27
CA GLU A 440 20.72 23.03 24.91
C GLU A 440 19.85 23.34 23.66
N HIS A 441 19.93 22.52 22.62
CA HIS A 441 19.24 22.77 21.36
C HIS A 441 18.24 21.67 20.97
N SER A 442 18.24 20.53 21.67
CA SER A 442 17.40 19.36 21.37
C SER A 442 16.67 18.86 22.61
N LEU A 443 15.64 18.07 22.41
CA LEU A 443 15.05 17.20 23.43
C LEU A 443 15.52 15.80 23.20
N PHE A 444 15.88 15.14 24.27
CA PHE A 444 16.19 13.72 24.31
C PHE A 444 15.01 13.01 24.96
N ILE A 445 14.27 12.22 24.17
CA ILE A 445 13.07 11.52 24.61
C ILE A 445 13.40 10.02 24.64
N LEU A 446 13.27 9.41 25.80
CA LEU A 446 13.42 7.99 26.00
C LEU A 446 12.06 7.32 26.09
N ILE A 447 11.90 6.18 25.44
CA ILE A 447 10.71 5.32 25.49
C ILE A 447 11.12 3.92 25.93
N THR A 448 10.39 3.36 26.88
CA THR A 448 10.64 2.00 27.39
C THR A 448 9.36 1.38 27.91
N LYS A 449 9.27 0.05 27.96
CA LYS A 449 8.15 -0.67 28.57
C LYS A 449 8.38 -0.99 30.04
N LYS A 450 9.64 -0.99 30.49
CA LYS A 450 10.06 -1.22 31.88
C LYS A 450 10.66 0.04 32.50
N GLN A 451 11.17 -0.09 33.74
CA GLN A 451 11.93 1.00 34.34
C GLN A 451 13.31 1.12 33.66
N LEU A 452 13.88 2.33 33.63
CA LEU A 452 15.17 2.59 32.97
C LEU A 452 16.32 1.72 33.49
N SER A 453 16.28 1.30 34.73
CA SER A 453 17.26 0.37 35.30
C SER A 453 17.16 -1.08 34.81
N GLU A 454 16.10 -1.39 34.07
CA GLU A 454 15.80 -2.75 33.58
C GLU A 454 15.91 -2.87 32.05
N VAL A 455 16.32 -1.80 31.37
CA VAL A 455 16.50 -1.82 29.90
C VAL A 455 17.82 -2.52 29.53
N CYS A 456 17.86 -3.02 28.31
CA CYS A 456 18.99 -3.79 27.78
C CYS A 456 20.29 -2.99 27.50
N VAL A 457 20.28 -1.66 27.76
CA VAL A 457 21.39 -0.75 27.42
C VAL A 457 21.71 0.17 28.59
N ASP A 458 22.98 0.46 28.79
CA ASP A 458 23.42 1.51 29.71
C ASP A 458 23.22 2.90 29.07
N ILE A 459 22.18 3.58 29.54
CA ILE A 459 21.77 4.88 29.02
C ILE A 459 22.82 5.97 29.29
N ASP A 460 23.50 5.90 30.43
CA ASP A 460 24.51 6.88 30.80
C ASP A 460 25.73 6.81 29.86
N GLU A 461 26.09 5.59 29.43
CA GLU A 461 27.15 5.42 28.42
C GLU A 461 26.70 5.95 27.03
N VAL A 462 25.50 5.66 26.57
CA VAL A 462 24.97 6.18 25.30
C VAL A 462 24.94 7.71 25.31
N LEU A 463 24.45 8.31 26.38
CA LEU A 463 24.42 9.76 26.54
C LEU A 463 25.83 10.37 26.53
N LYS A 464 26.76 9.73 27.24
CA LYS A 464 28.15 10.17 27.29
C LYS A 464 28.81 10.15 25.90
N GLU A 465 28.58 9.10 25.11
CA GLU A 465 29.10 9.01 23.74
C GLU A 465 28.47 10.05 22.82
N TYR A 466 27.16 10.32 22.98
CA TYR A 466 26.47 11.35 22.22
C TYR A 466 27.02 12.77 22.48
N TYR A 467 27.44 13.05 23.73
CA TYR A 467 27.98 14.37 24.11
C TYR A 467 29.49 14.51 23.88
N THR A 468 30.18 13.41 23.58
CA THR A 468 31.65 13.46 23.38
C THR A 468 31.91 13.26 21.88
N PRO A 469 32.16 14.34 21.11
CA PRO A 469 32.35 14.29 19.68
C PRO A 469 33.59 13.50 19.25
#